data_a0bdf4d18aec57282806f01723fa31f1
#
_entry.id   a0bdf4d18aec57282806f01723fa31f1
#
_cell.length_a   1.000
_cell.length_b   1.000
_cell.length_c   1.000
_cell.angle_alpha   90.00
_cell.angle_beta   90.00
_cell.angle_gamma   90.00
#
_symmetry.space_group_name_H-M   'P 1'
#
loop_
_entity.id
_entity.type
_entity.pdbx_description
1 polymer ?
#
loop_
_entity_poly.entity_id
_entity_poly.type
_entity_poly.pdbx_seq_one_letter_code
_entity_poly.pdbx_strand_id
1 'polypeptide(L)'
;MNSFAKKKKNNCIAILRVILSFMVVLNHFYDKEKLKKFTHILYYHIPTFFLLSFYYTHNTLISFDISKIKLRFERIVIPYFCWNIISFLLNNIYHLLMKKKCFHTFYDFFINLLNGHMFINSLWFQNILILKTLIMTIIIFLFKEQCILIYQFLMILSYRFQYTGENYNFFMKYFSEHFILTYARFFETLPHSLTGFFLRNFKVVEQLRIHKIKTILICSFFLIFASKYNFDKNLKGFDYPGIRLNIAAICIFLNFFLLDDILNIEKIKFLGLFTNFTAGIYFVHNLVGRGFFAQKVLDNKIHSIYGSMIIYLSSYILCFILNKFIGNTRLRHLIK
;
A
#
# COMPACT_ATOMS: atom_id res chain seq x y z
N MET A 1 -1.66 37.97 -14.01
CA MET A 1 -2.09 37.37 -12.71
C MET A 1 -2.71 35.99 -12.98
N ASN A 2 -1.92 34.94 -12.92
CA ASN A 2 -2.43 33.58 -13.09
C ASN A 2 -2.98 33.08 -11.73
N SER A 3 -4.31 33.12 -11.59
CA SER A 3 -4.97 32.47 -10.47
C SER A 3 -4.70 30.95 -10.60
N PHE A 4 -3.78 30.42 -9.81
CA PHE A 4 -3.64 28.97 -9.63
C PHE A 4 -4.97 28.43 -9.12
N ALA A 5 -5.81 27.97 -10.04
CA ALA A 5 -7.05 27.29 -9.69
C ALA A 5 -6.69 26.15 -8.74
N LYS A 6 -7.09 26.29 -7.49
CA LYS A 6 -6.82 25.32 -6.42
C LYS A 6 -7.35 23.97 -6.87
N LYS A 7 -6.44 23.05 -7.23
CA LYS A 7 -6.79 21.74 -7.79
C LYS A 7 -7.82 21.06 -6.91
N LYS A 8 -9.03 20.85 -7.42
CA LYS A 8 -10.16 20.25 -6.69
C LYS A 8 -9.71 18.90 -6.14
N LYS A 9 -9.83 18.69 -4.83
CA LYS A 9 -9.49 17.42 -4.18
C LYS A 9 -10.56 16.40 -4.57
N ASN A 10 -10.16 15.24 -5.09
CA ASN A 10 -11.09 14.16 -5.39
C ASN A 10 -11.51 13.46 -4.09
N ASN A 11 -12.76 13.63 -3.68
CA ASN A 11 -13.28 13.12 -2.42
C ASN A 11 -13.57 11.62 -2.48
N CYS A 12 -13.96 11.09 -3.64
CA CYS A 12 -14.17 9.65 -3.81
C CYS A 12 -12.85 8.87 -3.67
N ILE A 13 -11.73 9.39 -4.17
CA ILE A 13 -10.40 8.81 -3.90
C ILE A 13 -10.03 8.89 -2.42
N ALA A 14 -10.45 9.94 -1.73
CA ALA A 14 -10.26 10.02 -0.28
C ALA A 14 -11.05 8.92 0.46
N ILE A 15 -12.29 8.66 0.06
CA ILE A 15 -13.12 7.55 0.57
C ILE A 15 -12.43 6.20 0.25
N LEU A 16 -11.99 6.02 -0.99
CA LEU A 16 -11.28 4.80 -1.39
C LEU A 16 -10.08 4.52 -0.48
N ARG A 17 -9.27 5.51 -0.16
CA ARG A 17 -8.11 5.34 0.74
C ARG A 17 -8.52 4.88 2.14
N VAL A 18 -9.65 5.37 2.68
CA VAL A 18 -10.19 4.90 3.97
C VAL A 18 -10.62 3.44 3.87
N ILE A 19 -11.37 3.08 2.82
CA ILE A 19 -11.79 1.70 2.58
C ILE A 19 -10.58 0.77 2.47
N LEU A 20 -9.58 1.13 1.66
CA LEU A 20 -8.38 0.32 1.47
C LEU A 20 -7.59 0.16 2.78
N SER A 21 -7.49 1.20 3.62
CA SER A 21 -6.82 1.09 4.91
C SER A 21 -7.56 0.18 5.88
N PHE A 22 -8.90 0.16 5.84
CA PHE A 22 -9.70 -0.80 6.61
C PHE A 22 -9.52 -2.23 6.09
N MET A 23 -9.45 -2.44 4.77
CA MET A 23 -9.18 -3.75 4.16
C MET A 23 -7.82 -4.32 4.61
N VAL A 24 -6.81 -3.47 4.80
CA VAL A 24 -5.51 -3.91 5.37
C VAL A 24 -5.71 -4.50 6.76
N VAL A 25 -6.47 -3.80 7.62
CA VAL A 25 -6.74 -4.29 8.99
C VAL A 25 -7.53 -5.60 8.95
N LEU A 26 -8.56 -5.69 8.11
CA LEU A 26 -9.32 -6.93 7.91
C LEU A 26 -8.41 -8.09 7.48
N ASN A 27 -7.51 -7.87 6.54
CA ASN A 27 -6.61 -8.91 6.03
C ASN A 27 -5.66 -9.45 7.13
N HIS A 28 -5.33 -8.64 8.12
CA HIS A 28 -4.44 -9.05 9.21
C HIS A 28 -5.15 -9.72 10.39
N PHE A 29 -6.40 -9.35 10.65
CA PHE A 29 -7.10 -9.74 11.89
C PHE A 29 -8.38 -10.54 11.68
N TYR A 30 -8.95 -10.58 10.48
CA TYR A 30 -10.13 -11.40 10.25
C TYR A 30 -9.78 -12.87 10.03
N ASP A 31 -10.66 -13.76 10.46
CA ASP A 31 -10.51 -15.21 10.30
C ASP A 31 -10.30 -15.60 8.82
N LYS A 32 -9.15 -16.19 8.52
CA LYS A 32 -8.76 -16.54 7.16
C LYS A 32 -9.69 -17.56 6.51
N GLU A 33 -10.30 -18.47 7.28
CA GLU A 33 -11.23 -19.48 6.75
C GLU A 33 -12.54 -18.82 6.29
N LYS A 34 -13.07 -17.92 7.11
CA LYS A 34 -14.25 -17.11 6.74
C LYS A 34 -13.92 -16.10 5.63
N LEU A 35 -12.71 -15.60 5.64
CA LEU A 35 -12.19 -14.68 4.64
C LEU A 35 -12.08 -15.32 3.27
N LYS A 36 -11.80 -16.62 3.16
CA LYS A 36 -11.69 -17.34 1.88
C LYS A 36 -12.90 -17.13 0.97
N LYS A 37 -14.08 -16.91 1.52
CA LYS A 37 -15.30 -16.60 0.75
C LYS A 37 -15.30 -15.19 0.17
N PHE A 38 -14.57 -14.25 0.79
CA PHE A 38 -14.48 -12.84 0.41
C PHE A 38 -13.06 -12.43 -0.05
N THR A 39 -12.11 -13.36 -0.03
CA THR A 39 -10.67 -13.09 -0.23
C THR A 39 -10.37 -12.40 -1.55
N HIS A 40 -11.12 -12.70 -2.60
CA HIS A 40 -10.84 -12.12 -3.90
C HIS A 40 -10.97 -10.59 -3.92
N ILE A 41 -11.87 -10.02 -3.11
CA ILE A 41 -12.08 -8.56 -3.03
C ILE A 41 -11.03 -7.92 -2.10
N LEU A 42 -10.62 -8.62 -1.04
CA LEU A 42 -9.71 -8.07 -0.04
C LEU A 42 -8.27 -7.94 -0.53
N TYR A 43 -7.83 -8.79 -1.46
CA TYR A 43 -6.47 -8.70 -2.03
C TYR A 43 -6.26 -7.47 -2.94
N TYR A 44 -7.32 -6.77 -3.36
CA TYR A 44 -7.18 -5.60 -4.24
C TYR A 44 -6.59 -4.36 -3.57
N HIS A 45 -6.54 -4.32 -2.24
CA HIS A 45 -6.08 -3.13 -1.50
C HIS A 45 -4.62 -2.77 -1.80
N ILE A 46 -3.69 -3.72 -1.77
CA ILE A 46 -2.25 -3.47 -2.02
C ILE A 46 -2.00 -3.03 -3.47
N PRO A 47 -2.47 -3.75 -4.50
CA PRO A 47 -2.40 -3.30 -5.89
C PRO A 47 -2.92 -1.87 -6.09
N THR A 48 -4.09 -1.55 -5.52
CA THR A 48 -4.70 -0.24 -5.64
C THR A 48 -3.90 0.86 -4.93
N PHE A 49 -3.29 0.58 -3.77
CA PHE A 49 -2.40 1.53 -3.10
C PHE A 49 -1.15 1.84 -3.92
N PHE A 50 -0.51 0.83 -4.53
CA PHE A 50 0.64 1.07 -5.40
C PHE A 50 0.24 1.89 -6.64
N LEU A 51 -0.87 1.54 -7.28
CA LEU A 51 -1.39 2.29 -8.42
C LEU A 51 -1.64 3.75 -8.05
N LEU A 52 -2.39 4.02 -6.97
CA LEU A 52 -2.66 5.38 -6.48
C LEU A 52 -1.37 6.13 -6.18
N SER A 53 -0.42 5.48 -5.50
CA SER A 53 0.84 6.11 -5.12
C SER A 53 1.60 6.63 -6.33
N PHE A 54 1.73 5.84 -7.39
CA PHE A 54 2.50 6.22 -8.57
C PHE A 54 1.71 7.10 -9.54
N TYR A 55 0.38 6.97 -9.61
CA TYR A 55 -0.46 7.93 -10.33
C TYR A 55 -0.27 9.36 -9.82
N TYR A 56 -0.30 9.56 -8.49
CA TYR A 56 -0.14 10.90 -7.91
C TYR A 56 1.31 11.38 -7.84
N THR A 57 2.28 10.48 -7.84
CA THR A 57 3.71 10.82 -7.81
C THR A 57 4.28 11.10 -9.20
N HIS A 58 3.60 10.67 -10.28
CA HIS A 58 4.04 10.81 -11.67
C HIS A 58 4.60 12.20 -12.00
N ASN A 59 3.82 13.26 -11.77
CA ASN A 59 4.25 14.62 -12.11
C ASN A 59 5.51 15.04 -11.34
N THR A 60 5.67 14.59 -10.10
CA THR A 60 6.86 14.86 -9.29
C THR A 60 8.09 14.17 -9.87
N LEU A 61 7.93 12.94 -10.35
CA LEU A 61 9.03 12.17 -10.94
C LEU A 61 9.43 12.73 -12.31
N ILE A 62 8.46 12.94 -13.21
CA ILE A 62 8.71 13.42 -14.58
C ILE A 62 9.29 14.84 -14.59
N SER A 63 8.79 15.75 -13.73
CA SER A 63 9.36 17.10 -13.66
C SER A 63 10.78 17.14 -13.10
N PHE A 64 11.23 16.04 -12.52
CA PHE A 64 12.51 15.90 -11.85
C PHE A 64 12.82 17.03 -10.85
N ASP A 65 11.77 17.51 -10.18
CA ASP A 65 11.89 18.55 -9.15
C ASP A 65 12.49 17.92 -7.88
N ILE A 66 13.78 18.16 -7.67
CA ILE A 66 14.56 17.59 -6.56
C ILE A 66 13.91 17.88 -5.20
N SER A 67 13.35 19.07 -5.01
CA SER A 67 12.69 19.44 -3.74
C SER A 67 11.44 18.58 -3.49
N LYS A 68 10.64 18.34 -4.51
CA LYS A 68 9.45 17.47 -4.40
C LYS A 68 9.82 16.01 -4.28
N ILE A 69 10.87 15.56 -4.99
CA ILE A 69 11.41 14.20 -4.87
C ILE A 69 11.91 13.98 -3.44
N LYS A 70 12.73 14.90 -2.91
CA LYS A 70 13.20 14.86 -1.51
C LYS A 70 12.03 14.78 -0.54
N LEU A 71 11.03 15.64 -0.67
CA LEU A 71 9.83 15.63 0.18
C LEU A 71 9.07 14.30 0.07
N ARG A 72 9.02 13.69 -1.13
CA ARG A 72 8.43 12.36 -1.33
C ARG A 72 9.20 11.30 -0.56
N PHE A 73 10.55 11.29 -0.66
CA PHE A 73 11.39 10.37 0.10
C PHE A 73 11.25 10.57 1.61
N GLU A 74 11.26 11.79 2.11
CA GLU A 74 11.05 12.07 3.53
C GLU A 74 9.73 11.46 4.04
N ARG A 75 8.65 11.55 3.25
CA ARG A 75 7.33 11.01 3.61
C ARG A 75 7.26 9.49 3.66
N ILE A 76 8.16 8.78 2.98
CA ILE A 76 8.16 7.31 2.95
C ILE A 76 9.30 6.71 3.77
N VAL A 77 10.47 7.36 3.82
CA VAL A 77 11.65 6.87 4.51
C VAL A 77 11.58 7.14 6.02
N ILE A 78 11.20 8.36 6.42
CA ILE A 78 11.11 8.72 7.85
C ILE A 78 10.14 7.78 8.60
N PRO A 79 8.89 7.58 8.15
CA PRO A 79 8.00 6.61 8.79
C PRO A 79 8.59 5.20 8.84
N TYR A 80 9.19 4.76 7.74
CA TYR A 80 9.79 3.44 7.66
C TYR A 80 10.83 3.22 8.76
N PHE A 81 11.82 4.11 8.88
CA PHE A 81 12.87 3.99 9.90
C PHE A 81 12.32 4.14 11.31
N CYS A 82 11.50 5.16 11.57
CA CYS A 82 10.99 5.41 12.91
C CYS A 82 10.11 4.25 13.42
N TRP A 83 9.22 3.74 12.59
CA TRP A 83 8.37 2.61 12.99
C TRP A 83 9.17 1.31 13.15
N ASN A 84 10.24 1.12 12.40
CA ASN A 84 11.16 0.01 12.60
C ASN A 84 11.87 0.11 13.96
N ILE A 85 12.38 1.27 14.33
CA ILE A 85 13.02 1.51 15.64
C ILE A 85 11.99 1.30 16.77
N ILE A 86 10.81 1.91 16.66
CA ILE A 86 9.74 1.76 17.66
C ILE A 86 9.36 0.28 17.83
N SER A 87 9.19 -0.45 16.74
CA SER A 87 8.86 -1.88 16.78
C SER A 87 9.93 -2.71 17.44
N PHE A 88 11.20 -2.44 17.14
CA PHE A 88 12.34 -3.11 17.75
C PHE A 88 12.38 -2.89 19.26
N LEU A 89 12.25 -1.64 19.69
CA LEU A 89 12.26 -1.28 21.11
C LEU A 89 11.08 -1.92 21.86
N LEU A 90 9.86 -1.79 21.33
CA LEU A 90 8.66 -2.36 21.96
C LEU A 90 8.73 -3.88 22.06
N ASN A 91 9.28 -4.55 21.05
CA ASN A 91 9.40 -5.99 21.08
C ASN A 91 10.44 -6.45 22.13
N ASN A 92 11.58 -5.79 22.22
CA ASN A 92 12.57 -6.10 23.26
C ASN A 92 12.03 -5.80 24.68
N ILE A 93 11.30 -4.68 24.88
CA ILE A 93 10.62 -4.39 26.14
C ILE A 93 9.59 -5.50 26.47
N TYR A 94 8.81 -5.95 25.50
CA TYR A 94 7.85 -7.04 25.70
C TYR A 94 8.56 -8.34 26.11
N HIS A 95 9.68 -8.71 25.48
CA HIS A 95 10.46 -9.88 25.85
C HIS A 95 11.03 -9.76 27.26
N LEU A 96 11.50 -8.56 27.65
CA LEU A 96 11.99 -8.27 28.99
C LEU A 96 10.88 -8.49 30.04
N LEU A 97 9.71 -7.90 29.81
CA LEU A 97 8.57 -8.00 30.73
C LEU A 97 8.05 -9.44 30.87
N MET A 98 8.07 -10.20 29.78
CA MET A 98 7.64 -11.60 29.77
C MET A 98 8.72 -12.60 30.20
N LYS A 99 9.89 -12.10 30.67
CA LYS A 99 11.05 -12.92 31.09
C LYS A 99 11.48 -13.95 30.02
N LYS A 100 11.31 -13.64 28.74
CA LYS A 100 11.75 -14.49 27.64
C LYS A 100 13.24 -14.34 27.43
N LYS A 101 13.96 -15.44 27.20
CA LYS A 101 15.44 -15.45 27.04
C LYS A 101 15.95 -14.87 25.72
N CYS A 102 15.08 -14.74 24.69
CA CYS A 102 15.49 -14.28 23.37
C CYS A 102 15.24 -12.78 23.22
N PHE A 103 16.30 -12.00 23.21
CA PHE A 103 16.29 -10.61 22.81
C PHE A 103 16.73 -10.52 21.35
N HIS A 104 16.08 -9.64 20.60
CA HIS A 104 16.52 -9.34 19.24
C HIS A 104 17.78 -8.46 19.29
N THR A 105 18.77 -8.89 18.53
CA THR A 105 20.05 -8.21 18.42
C THR A 105 19.98 -7.02 17.44
N PHE A 106 20.99 -6.15 17.47
CA PHE A 106 21.14 -5.12 16.43
C PHE A 106 21.35 -5.73 15.04
N TYR A 107 21.94 -6.91 14.94
CA TYR A 107 22.06 -7.64 13.67
C TYR A 107 20.68 -8.00 13.13
N ASP A 108 19.80 -8.57 13.96
CA ASP A 108 18.42 -8.88 13.59
C ASP A 108 17.66 -7.61 13.16
N PHE A 109 17.93 -6.48 13.85
CA PHE A 109 17.36 -5.20 13.46
C PHE A 109 17.76 -4.80 12.04
N PHE A 110 19.03 -4.86 11.68
CA PHE A 110 19.50 -4.48 10.35
C PHE A 110 18.99 -5.43 9.26
N ILE A 111 19.00 -6.73 9.49
CA ILE A 111 18.47 -7.72 8.55
C ILE A 111 16.98 -7.49 8.30
N ASN A 112 16.21 -7.28 9.36
CA ASN A 112 14.79 -6.99 9.26
C ASN A 112 14.51 -5.64 8.59
N LEU A 113 15.34 -4.63 8.85
CA LEU A 113 15.26 -3.32 8.17
C LEU A 113 15.44 -3.49 6.65
N LEU A 114 16.43 -4.25 6.20
CA LEU A 114 16.67 -4.50 4.77
C LEU A 114 15.53 -5.30 4.12
N ASN A 115 15.00 -6.27 4.84
CA ASN A 115 13.95 -7.15 4.33
C ASN A 115 12.52 -6.58 4.46
N GLY A 116 12.34 -5.48 5.19
CA GLY A 116 11.00 -4.94 5.48
C GLY A 116 10.15 -5.85 6.38
N HIS A 117 10.75 -6.87 6.98
CA HIS A 117 10.12 -7.82 7.89
C HIS A 117 10.51 -7.51 9.33
N MET A 118 9.83 -6.55 9.91
CA MET A 118 9.99 -6.29 11.34
C MET A 118 9.01 -7.10 12.18
N PHE A 119 9.29 -7.14 13.48
CA PHE A 119 8.48 -7.76 14.53
C PHE A 119 6.99 -7.45 14.45
N ILE A 120 6.64 -6.39 13.72
CA ILE A 120 5.26 -5.99 13.40
C ILE A 120 5.12 -6.03 11.87
N ASN A 121 5.01 -7.18 11.30
CA ASN A 121 4.95 -7.65 9.90
C ASN A 121 4.32 -6.78 8.80
N SER A 122 4.15 -5.49 8.94
CA SER A 122 3.43 -4.66 7.97
C SER A 122 4.28 -3.67 7.17
N LEU A 123 5.58 -3.55 7.47
CA LEU A 123 6.43 -2.53 6.87
C LEU A 123 7.02 -2.91 5.50
N TRP A 124 6.84 -4.15 5.06
CA TRP A 124 7.30 -4.59 3.75
C TRP A 124 6.75 -3.74 2.59
N PHE A 125 5.49 -3.31 2.69
CA PHE A 125 4.88 -2.44 1.69
C PHE A 125 5.65 -1.12 1.55
N GLN A 126 6.04 -0.52 2.67
CA GLN A 126 6.79 0.73 2.69
C GLN A 126 8.21 0.56 2.14
N ASN A 127 8.87 -0.55 2.47
CA ASN A 127 10.18 -0.89 1.91
C ASN A 127 10.12 -0.98 0.38
N ILE A 128 9.16 -1.74 -0.15
CA ILE A 128 8.94 -1.88 -1.59
C ILE A 128 8.59 -0.53 -2.23
N LEU A 129 7.82 0.32 -1.56
CA LEU A 129 7.47 1.66 -2.07
C LEU A 129 8.71 2.56 -2.17
N ILE A 130 9.61 2.51 -1.17
CA ILE A 130 10.89 3.23 -1.18
C ILE A 130 11.75 2.75 -2.36
N LEU A 131 11.95 1.44 -2.47
CA LEU A 131 12.77 0.83 -3.50
C LEU A 131 12.28 1.18 -4.90
N LYS A 132 10.97 1.05 -5.15
CA LYS A 132 10.37 1.42 -6.45
C LYS A 132 10.50 2.91 -6.74
N THR A 133 10.25 3.77 -5.75
CA THR A 133 10.41 5.22 -5.95
C THR A 133 11.86 5.55 -6.31
N LEU A 134 12.84 4.91 -5.66
CA LEU A 134 14.25 5.09 -5.94
C LEU A 134 14.59 4.63 -7.37
N ILE A 135 14.26 3.40 -7.71
CA ILE A 135 14.55 2.82 -9.05
C ILE A 135 13.90 3.66 -10.15
N MET A 136 12.62 4.03 -10.00
CA MET A 136 11.94 4.85 -11.00
C MET A 136 12.57 6.23 -11.13
N THR A 137 13.00 6.84 -10.02
CA THR A 137 13.71 8.13 -10.05
C THR A 137 15.04 8.02 -10.79
N ILE A 138 15.81 6.96 -10.54
CA ILE A 138 17.10 6.71 -11.22
C ILE A 138 16.89 6.50 -12.73
N ILE A 139 15.88 5.70 -13.11
CA ILE A 139 15.58 5.45 -14.52
C ILE A 139 15.19 6.74 -15.24
N ILE A 140 14.36 7.60 -14.63
CA ILE A 140 14.00 8.89 -15.22
C ILE A 140 15.23 9.80 -15.33
N PHE A 141 16.10 9.82 -14.30
CA PHE A 141 17.33 10.62 -14.32
C PHE A 141 18.26 10.23 -15.47
N LEU A 142 18.46 8.91 -15.64
CA LEU A 142 19.41 8.39 -16.64
C LEU A 142 18.85 8.42 -18.06
N PHE A 143 17.57 8.13 -18.25
CA PHE A 143 16.98 7.84 -19.56
C PHE A 143 15.93 8.85 -20.02
N LYS A 144 15.56 9.81 -19.18
CA LYS A 144 14.60 10.89 -19.49
C LYS A 144 13.34 10.35 -20.23
N GLU A 145 13.15 10.76 -21.49
CA GLU A 145 11.98 10.38 -22.29
C GLU A 145 11.92 8.88 -22.60
N GLN A 146 13.07 8.21 -22.71
CA GLN A 146 13.14 6.77 -22.95
C GLN A 146 12.71 5.93 -21.73
N CYS A 147 12.55 6.54 -20.56
CA CYS A 147 12.10 5.83 -19.34
C CYS A 147 10.78 5.08 -19.54
N ILE A 148 9.91 5.54 -20.44
CA ILE A 148 8.62 4.90 -20.76
C ILE A 148 8.85 3.51 -21.35
N LEU A 149 9.76 3.38 -22.31
CA LEU A 149 10.10 2.09 -22.93
C LEU A 149 10.70 1.13 -21.92
N ILE A 150 11.58 1.63 -21.03
CA ILE A 150 12.17 0.83 -19.95
C ILE A 150 11.09 0.34 -19.01
N TYR A 151 10.12 1.19 -18.65
CA TYR A 151 9.01 0.81 -17.78
C TYR A 151 8.09 -0.23 -18.43
N GLN A 152 7.82 -0.13 -19.72
CA GLN A 152 7.08 -1.16 -20.46
C GLN A 152 7.81 -2.50 -20.42
N PHE A 153 9.12 -2.49 -20.68
CA PHE A 153 9.96 -3.69 -20.59
C PHE A 153 9.95 -4.28 -19.18
N LEU A 154 10.12 -3.47 -18.15
CA LEU A 154 10.06 -3.92 -16.74
C LEU A 154 8.69 -4.50 -16.38
N MET A 155 7.61 -3.97 -16.92
CA MET A 155 6.26 -4.50 -16.71
C MET A 155 6.12 -5.90 -17.32
N ILE A 156 6.57 -6.09 -18.54
CA ILE A 156 6.59 -7.40 -19.23
C ILE A 156 7.45 -8.40 -18.46
N LEU A 157 8.67 -7.98 -18.07
CA LEU A 157 9.59 -8.80 -17.30
C LEU A 157 8.99 -9.23 -15.95
N SER A 158 8.29 -8.31 -15.26
CA SER A 158 7.61 -8.61 -13.98
C SER A 158 6.52 -9.66 -14.15
N TYR A 159 5.69 -9.56 -15.19
CA TYR A 159 4.69 -10.59 -15.46
C TYR A 159 5.35 -11.93 -15.82
N ARG A 160 6.35 -11.92 -16.68
CA ARG A 160 7.09 -13.14 -16.99
C ARG A 160 7.68 -13.79 -15.74
N PHE A 161 8.27 -12.99 -14.84
CA PHE A 161 8.80 -13.49 -13.56
C PHE A 161 7.72 -14.15 -12.69
N GLN A 162 6.53 -13.58 -12.64
CA GLN A 162 5.40 -14.13 -11.88
C GLN A 162 4.90 -15.47 -12.46
N TYR A 163 4.87 -15.60 -13.79
CA TYR A 163 4.30 -16.78 -14.46
C TYR A 163 5.27 -17.94 -14.64
N THR A 164 6.57 -17.74 -14.48
CA THR A 164 7.58 -18.81 -14.69
C THR A 164 7.89 -19.65 -13.45
N GLY A 165 7.24 -19.45 -12.32
CA GLY A 165 7.28 -20.27 -11.09
C GLY A 165 8.61 -20.92 -10.66
N GLU A 166 9.42 -21.33 -11.64
CA GLU A 166 10.75 -21.95 -11.47
C GLU A 166 11.75 -21.01 -10.80
N ASN A 167 11.60 -19.70 -11.04
CA ASN A 167 12.50 -18.69 -10.49
C ASN A 167 12.39 -18.60 -8.95
N TYR A 168 11.21 -18.84 -8.39
CA TYR A 168 11.03 -18.83 -6.93
C TYR A 168 11.88 -19.91 -6.27
N ASN A 169 11.84 -21.14 -6.79
CA ASN A 169 12.64 -22.26 -6.28
C ASN A 169 14.14 -22.04 -6.49
N PHE A 170 14.55 -21.42 -7.60
CA PHE A 170 15.94 -21.07 -7.85
C PHE A 170 16.45 -20.08 -6.81
N PHE A 171 15.71 -19.00 -6.53
CA PHE A 171 16.12 -18.01 -5.53
C PHE A 171 16.10 -18.59 -4.11
N MET A 172 15.12 -19.43 -3.75
CA MET A 172 15.06 -20.12 -2.45
C MET A 172 16.31 -20.95 -2.16
N LYS A 173 16.99 -21.43 -3.18
CA LYS A 173 18.22 -22.21 -3.02
C LYS A 173 19.43 -21.37 -2.59
N TYR A 174 19.47 -20.08 -3.00
CA TYR A 174 20.65 -19.22 -2.83
C TYR A 174 20.49 -18.05 -1.86
N PHE A 175 19.26 -17.72 -1.48
CA PHE A 175 18.98 -16.57 -0.63
C PHE A 175 18.09 -16.94 0.55
N SER A 176 18.14 -16.15 1.63
CA SER A 176 17.23 -16.35 2.76
C SER A 176 15.78 -16.16 2.33
N GLU A 177 14.87 -16.92 2.97
CA GLU A 177 13.42 -16.84 2.72
C GLU A 177 12.88 -15.40 2.80
N HIS A 178 13.33 -14.63 3.76
CA HIS A 178 12.92 -13.23 3.93
C HIS A 178 13.36 -12.31 2.78
N PHE A 179 14.59 -12.50 2.28
CA PHE A 179 15.09 -11.74 1.14
C PHE A 179 14.30 -12.06 -0.12
N ILE A 180 14.02 -13.33 -0.36
CA ILE A 180 13.26 -13.80 -1.52
C ILE A 180 11.84 -13.28 -1.49
N LEU A 181 11.19 -13.32 -0.32
CA LEU A 181 9.83 -12.82 -0.16
C LEU A 181 9.75 -11.33 -0.49
N THR A 182 10.72 -10.52 -0.05
CA THR A 182 10.79 -9.09 -0.38
C THR A 182 10.99 -8.87 -1.87
N TYR A 183 11.88 -9.64 -2.49
CA TYR A 183 12.17 -9.54 -3.91
C TYR A 183 10.98 -9.99 -4.77
N ALA A 184 10.34 -11.10 -4.39
CA ALA A 184 9.10 -11.57 -5.02
C ALA A 184 8.02 -10.49 -4.96
N ARG A 185 7.80 -9.87 -3.80
CA ARG A 185 6.82 -8.78 -3.62
C ARG A 185 7.14 -7.53 -4.44
N PHE A 186 8.42 -7.25 -4.68
CA PHE A 186 8.80 -6.16 -5.59
C PHE A 186 8.27 -6.42 -7.00
N PHE A 187 8.55 -7.60 -7.58
CA PHE A 187 8.10 -7.96 -8.92
C PHE A 187 6.58 -8.15 -9.00
N GLU A 188 5.97 -8.72 -7.98
CA GLU A 188 4.51 -8.85 -7.87
C GLU A 188 3.78 -7.51 -8.03
N THR A 189 4.27 -6.52 -7.32
CA THR A 189 3.57 -5.23 -7.20
C THR A 189 4.11 -4.17 -8.16
N LEU A 190 5.19 -4.44 -8.91
CA LEU A 190 5.75 -3.52 -9.90
C LEU A 190 4.76 -3.18 -11.02
N PRO A 191 4.01 -4.13 -11.63
CA PRO A 191 3.01 -3.82 -12.65
C PRO A 191 1.96 -2.81 -12.17
N HIS A 192 1.49 -2.91 -10.94
CA HIS A 192 0.50 -1.99 -10.38
C HIS A 192 1.04 -0.56 -10.26
N SER A 193 2.32 -0.42 -9.88
CA SER A 193 3.01 0.86 -9.80
C SER A 193 3.18 1.50 -11.18
N LEU A 194 3.65 0.72 -12.14
CA LEU A 194 3.86 1.16 -13.52
C LEU A 194 2.53 1.51 -14.20
N THR A 195 1.48 0.73 -13.94
CA THR A 195 0.12 1.04 -14.42
C THR A 195 -0.35 2.40 -13.90
N GLY A 196 -0.18 2.69 -12.61
CA GLY A 196 -0.51 4.01 -12.07
C GLY A 196 0.24 5.14 -12.74
N PHE A 197 1.54 4.93 -12.99
CA PHE A 197 2.37 5.86 -13.74
C PHE A 197 1.86 6.07 -15.18
N PHE A 198 1.57 5.00 -15.92
CA PHE A 198 1.08 5.07 -17.31
C PHE A 198 -0.30 5.70 -17.42
N LEU A 199 -1.24 5.38 -16.54
CA LEU A 199 -2.57 6.00 -16.51
C LEU A 199 -2.47 7.53 -16.43
N ARG A 200 -1.48 8.04 -15.70
CA ARG A 200 -1.24 9.48 -15.59
C ARG A 200 -0.49 10.05 -16.78
N ASN A 201 0.57 9.34 -17.24
CA ASN A 201 1.41 9.76 -18.37
C ASN A 201 0.60 9.92 -19.65
N PHE A 202 -0.24 8.93 -19.97
CA PHE A 202 -1.07 8.94 -21.18
C PHE A 202 -2.41 9.65 -21.00
N LYS A 203 -2.63 10.30 -19.85
CA LYS A 203 -3.87 11.03 -19.55
C LYS A 203 -5.14 10.19 -19.74
N VAL A 204 -5.05 8.88 -19.49
CA VAL A 204 -6.14 7.92 -19.75
C VAL A 204 -7.41 8.31 -19.00
N VAL A 205 -7.27 8.79 -17.76
CA VAL A 205 -8.42 9.19 -16.95
C VAL A 205 -9.14 10.38 -17.53
N GLU A 206 -8.41 11.35 -18.05
CA GLU A 206 -8.94 12.54 -18.72
C GLU A 206 -9.72 12.17 -20.00
N GLN A 207 -9.21 11.21 -20.77
CA GLN A 207 -9.88 10.69 -21.97
C GLN A 207 -11.16 9.93 -21.60
N LEU A 208 -11.12 9.08 -20.58
CA LEU A 208 -12.26 8.30 -20.15
C LEU A 208 -13.38 9.12 -19.48
N ARG A 209 -13.09 10.33 -19.02
CA ARG A 209 -14.08 11.27 -18.47
C ARG A 209 -15.21 11.63 -19.46
N ILE A 210 -14.92 11.64 -20.75
CA ILE A 210 -15.91 11.90 -21.79
C ILE A 210 -17.03 10.87 -21.74
N HIS A 211 -16.69 9.61 -21.42
CA HIS A 211 -17.61 8.48 -21.36
C HIS A 211 -17.73 7.89 -19.93
N LYS A 212 -17.71 8.76 -18.91
CA LYS A 212 -17.61 8.36 -17.49
C LYS A 212 -18.60 7.26 -17.06
N ILE A 213 -19.88 7.37 -17.45
CA ILE A 213 -20.91 6.37 -17.08
C ILE A 213 -20.61 5.03 -17.73
N LYS A 214 -20.31 5.00 -19.04
CA LYS A 214 -19.95 3.76 -19.75
C LYS A 214 -18.70 3.12 -19.13
N THR A 215 -17.69 3.93 -18.80
CA THR A 215 -16.46 3.47 -18.17
C THR A 215 -16.74 2.83 -16.81
N ILE A 216 -17.56 3.46 -15.96
CA ILE A 216 -17.94 2.92 -14.65
C ILE A 216 -18.66 1.58 -14.80
N LEU A 217 -19.62 1.48 -15.73
CA LEU A 217 -20.35 0.24 -15.97
C LEU A 217 -19.42 -0.90 -16.44
N ILE A 218 -18.53 -0.61 -17.39
CA ILE A 218 -17.54 -1.58 -17.88
C ILE A 218 -16.59 -2.00 -16.75
N CYS A 219 -16.05 -1.06 -16.00
CA CYS A 219 -15.17 -1.36 -14.88
C CYS A 219 -15.87 -2.18 -13.79
N SER A 220 -17.14 -1.88 -13.48
CA SER A 220 -17.93 -2.65 -12.52
C SER A 220 -18.19 -4.08 -13.00
N PHE A 221 -18.49 -4.26 -14.30
CA PHE A 221 -18.62 -5.58 -14.91
C PHE A 221 -17.31 -6.38 -14.79
N PHE A 222 -16.17 -5.77 -15.13
CA PHE A 222 -14.86 -6.42 -14.99
C PHE A 222 -14.50 -6.77 -13.56
N LEU A 223 -14.89 -5.96 -12.57
CA LEU A 223 -14.70 -6.28 -11.16
C LEU A 223 -15.49 -7.53 -10.75
N ILE A 224 -16.75 -7.64 -11.17
CA ILE A 224 -17.57 -8.82 -10.91
C ILE A 224 -16.97 -10.05 -11.61
N PHE A 225 -16.55 -9.92 -12.85
CA PHE A 225 -15.89 -10.98 -13.60
C PHE A 225 -14.58 -11.41 -12.93
N ALA A 226 -13.69 -10.47 -12.59
CA ALA A 226 -12.43 -10.74 -11.91
C ALA A 226 -12.61 -11.36 -10.51
N SER A 227 -13.74 -11.11 -9.83
CA SER A 227 -14.06 -11.74 -8.55
C SER A 227 -14.49 -13.21 -8.70
N LYS A 228 -15.12 -13.58 -9.81
CA LYS A 228 -15.59 -14.96 -10.07
C LYS A 228 -14.52 -15.86 -10.67
N TYR A 229 -13.71 -15.32 -11.58
CA TYR A 229 -12.76 -16.12 -12.36
C TYR A 229 -11.34 -15.92 -11.84
N ASN A 230 -10.71 -17.01 -11.45
CA ASN A 230 -9.30 -17.01 -11.05
C ASN A 230 -8.43 -17.36 -12.26
N PHE A 231 -7.94 -16.34 -12.95
CA PHE A 231 -7.02 -16.51 -14.08
C PHE A 231 -5.62 -16.92 -13.65
N ASP A 232 -5.28 -16.72 -12.38
CA ASP A 232 -3.93 -16.83 -11.85
C ASP A 232 -3.75 -18.10 -11.00
N LYS A 233 -4.48 -19.18 -11.33
CA LYS A 233 -4.48 -20.43 -10.53
C LYS A 233 -3.11 -21.07 -10.32
N ASN A 234 -2.18 -20.82 -11.22
CA ASN A 234 -0.86 -21.47 -11.23
C ASN A 234 0.25 -20.62 -10.58
N LEU A 235 -0.07 -19.44 -10.08
CA LEU A 235 0.90 -18.53 -9.49
C LEU A 235 1.10 -18.88 -8.00
N LYS A 236 1.88 -19.93 -7.74
CA LYS A 236 2.23 -20.34 -6.38
C LYS A 236 3.32 -19.45 -5.81
N GLY A 237 3.22 -19.13 -4.52
CA GLY A 237 4.26 -18.38 -3.81
C GLY A 237 4.15 -16.86 -3.87
N PHE A 238 3.11 -16.32 -4.50
CA PHE A 238 2.85 -14.89 -4.58
C PHE A 238 1.53 -14.53 -3.88
N ASP A 239 1.52 -13.41 -3.15
CA ASP A 239 0.33 -12.92 -2.45
C ASP A 239 -0.56 -12.05 -3.34
N TYR A 240 0.05 -11.28 -4.27
CA TYR A 240 -0.63 -10.27 -5.09
C TYR A 240 -0.32 -10.39 -6.59
N PRO A 241 -0.28 -11.62 -7.15
CA PRO A 241 0.21 -11.80 -8.50
C PRO A 241 -0.84 -11.54 -9.57
N GLY A 242 -0.32 -11.30 -10.78
CA GLY A 242 -1.07 -11.49 -12.00
C GLY A 242 -1.81 -10.29 -12.53
N ILE A 243 -2.25 -10.48 -13.76
CA ILE A 243 -2.97 -9.49 -14.56
C ILE A 243 -4.34 -9.19 -13.94
N ARG A 244 -4.99 -10.19 -13.35
CA ARG A 244 -6.32 -10.05 -12.74
C ARG A 244 -6.34 -8.95 -11.67
N LEU A 245 -5.39 -8.99 -10.73
CA LEU A 245 -5.32 -8.01 -9.65
C LEU A 245 -4.99 -6.61 -10.18
N ASN A 246 -4.19 -6.53 -11.25
CA ASN A 246 -3.90 -5.27 -11.90
C ASN A 246 -5.14 -4.67 -12.56
N ILE A 247 -5.90 -5.46 -13.33
CA ILE A 247 -7.18 -5.03 -13.94
C ILE A 247 -8.16 -4.59 -12.86
N ALA A 248 -8.30 -5.37 -11.79
CA ALA A 248 -9.19 -5.01 -10.69
C ALA A 248 -8.78 -3.69 -10.01
N ALA A 249 -7.48 -3.47 -9.78
CA ALA A 249 -6.97 -2.21 -9.22
C ALA A 249 -7.27 -1.01 -10.13
N ILE A 250 -7.11 -1.18 -11.45
CA ILE A 250 -7.47 -0.16 -12.45
C ILE A 250 -8.98 0.14 -12.38
N CYS A 251 -9.82 -0.89 -12.38
CA CYS A 251 -11.27 -0.72 -12.34
C CYS A 251 -11.74 -0.04 -11.05
N ILE A 252 -11.19 -0.42 -9.89
CA ILE A 252 -11.48 0.23 -8.61
C ILE A 252 -11.08 1.70 -8.66
N PHE A 253 -9.85 1.98 -9.10
CA PHE A 253 -9.34 3.34 -9.21
C PHE A 253 -10.22 4.21 -10.14
N LEU A 254 -10.52 3.73 -11.35
CA LEU A 254 -11.33 4.46 -12.33
C LEU A 254 -12.74 4.70 -11.82
N ASN A 255 -13.39 3.69 -11.21
CA ASN A 255 -14.72 3.85 -10.63
C ASN A 255 -14.74 4.97 -9.60
N PHE A 256 -13.86 4.94 -8.60
CA PHE A 256 -13.84 5.98 -7.57
C PHE A 256 -13.40 7.35 -8.10
N PHE A 257 -12.50 7.37 -9.09
CA PHE A 257 -12.06 8.63 -9.68
C PHE A 257 -13.18 9.31 -10.47
N LEU A 258 -13.93 8.56 -11.29
CA LEU A 258 -15.00 9.06 -12.13
C LEU A 258 -16.31 9.30 -11.37
N LEU A 259 -16.56 8.55 -10.29
CA LEU A 259 -17.71 8.79 -9.40
C LEU A 259 -17.66 10.18 -8.76
N ASP A 260 -16.50 10.72 -8.47
CA ASP A 260 -16.36 12.10 -7.94
C ASP A 260 -16.92 13.15 -8.89
N ASP A 261 -16.79 12.91 -10.20
CA ASP A 261 -17.31 13.79 -11.25
C ASP A 261 -18.85 13.66 -11.43
N ILE A 262 -19.46 12.56 -10.94
CA ILE A 262 -20.92 12.34 -11.02
C ILE A 262 -21.61 12.79 -9.74
N LEU A 263 -21.09 12.37 -8.60
CA LEU A 263 -21.73 12.56 -7.30
C LEU A 263 -21.55 13.98 -6.77
N ASN A 264 -20.60 14.75 -7.34
CA ASN A 264 -20.24 16.10 -6.92
C ASN A 264 -20.22 16.23 -5.37
N ILE A 265 -19.59 15.25 -4.73
CA ILE A 265 -19.55 15.16 -3.27
C ILE A 265 -18.88 16.43 -2.73
N GLU A 266 -19.67 17.34 -2.20
CA GLU A 266 -19.16 18.48 -1.48
C GLU A 266 -18.35 18.02 -0.27
N LYS A 267 -17.40 18.82 0.17
CA LYS A 267 -16.43 18.50 1.22
C LYS A 267 -17.11 17.94 2.47
N ILE A 268 -17.16 16.65 2.60
CA ILE A 268 -17.53 16.02 3.86
C ILE A 268 -16.35 16.31 4.82
N LYS A 269 -16.53 17.31 5.69
CA LYS A 269 -15.49 17.74 6.66
C LYS A 269 -14.96 16.55 7.48
N PHE A 270 -15.86 15.64 7.84
CA PHE A 270 -15.57 14.43 8.59
C PHE A 270 -14.62 13.47 7.83
N LEU A 271 -14.79 13.33 6.50
CA LEU A 271 -13.93 12.48 5.67
C LEU A 271 -12.47 12.94 5.69
N GLY A 272 -12.25 14.27 5.74
CA GLY A 272 -10.90 14.84 5.86
C GLY A 272 -10.15 14.37 7.11
N LEU A 273 -10.85 14.15 8.22
CA LEU A 273 -10.25 13.64 9.44
C LEU A 273 -9.71 12.21 9.24
N PHE A 274 -10.52 11.30 8.69
CA PHE A 274 -10.10 9.91 8.46
C PHE A 274 -8.99 9.79 7.41
N THR A 275 -9.08 10.51 6.31
CA THR A 275 -8.10 10.41 5.22
C THR A 275 -6.71 10.92 5.60
N ASN A 276 -6.62 11.80 6.59
CA ASN A 276 -5.34 12.31 7.06
C ASN A 276 -4.50 11.24 7.76
N PHE A 277 -5.11 10.18 8.32
CA PHE A 277 -4.43 9.17 9.11
C PHE A 277 -4.36 7.79 8.44
N THR A 278 -4.77 7.65 7.18
CA THR A 278 -4.76 6.34 6.49
C THR A 278 -3.37 5.69 6.47
N ALA A 279 -2.31 6.46 6.31
CA ALA A 279 -0.94 5.96 6.40
C ALA A 279 -0.56 5.58 7.84
N GLY A 280 -0.90 6.42 8.82
CA GLY A 280 -0.66 6.14 10.23
C GLY A 280 -1.36 4.86 10.69
N ILE A 281 -2.63 4.67 10.31
CA ILE A 281 -3.37 3.44 10.60
C ILE A 281 -2.62 2.23 10.05
N TYR A 282 -2.09 2.31 8.82
CA TYR A 282 -1.29 1.24 8.23
C TYR A 282 -0.09 0.86 9.11
N PHE A 283 0.56 1.82 9.76
CA PHE A 283 1.71 1.54 10.63
C PHE A 283 1.30 0.99 12.00
N VAL A 284 0.26 1.54 12.61
CA VAL A 284 -0.04 1.25 14.03
C VAL A 284 -1.03 0.09 14.25
N HIS A 285 -1.80 -0.33 13.24
CA HIS A 285 -2.84 -1.34 13.42
C HIS A 285 -2.32 -2.68 13.96
N ASN A 286 -1.13 -3.12 13.52
CA ASN A 286 -0.51 -4.33 14.02
C ASN A 286 -0.04 -4.19 15.48
N LEU A 287 0.47 -2.99 15.85
CA LEU A 287 0.82 -2.68 17.23
C LEU A 287 -0.41 -2.74 18.13
N VAL A 288 -1.52 -2.15 17.68
CA VAL A 288 -2.80 -2.15 18.43
C VAL A 288 -3.40 -3.55 18.50
N GLY A 289 -3.46 -4.26 17.35
CA GLY A 289 -4.15 -5.54 17.26
C GLY A 289 -3.37 -6.73 17.82
N ARG A 290 -2.04 -6.67 17.85
CA ARG A 290 -1.18 -7.71 18.48
C ARG A 290 -0.70 -7.32 19.86
N GLY A 291 -0.96 -6.09 20.30
CA GLY A 291 -0.61 -5.63 21.63
C GLY A 291 -1.39 -6.37 22.71
N PHE A 292 -0.79 -6.43 23.90
CA PHE A 292 -1.34 -7.10 25.08
C PHE A 292 -2.79 -6.70 25.39
N PHE A 293 -3.14 -5.42 25.15
CA PHE A 293 -4.49 -4.90 25.40
C PHE A 293 -5.53 -5.54 24.48
N ALA A 294 -5.25 -5.63 23.18
CA ALA A 294 -6.19 -6.21 22.24
C ALA A 294 -6.39 -7.71 22.45
N GLN A 295 -5.32 -8.44 22.75
CA GLN A 295 -5.42 -9.86 23.06
C GLN A 295 -6.26 -10.13 24.32
N LYS A 296 -6.12 -9.32 25.37
CA LYS A 296 -6.90 -9.48 26.59
C LYS A 296 -8.36 -8.98 26.47
N VAL A 297 -8.58 -7.89 25.74
CA VAL A 297 -9.92 -7.25 25.66
C VAL A 297 -10.81 -7.92 24.64
N LEU A 298 -10.23 -8.34 23.51
CA LEU A 298 -11.00 -8.91 22.40
C LEU A 298 -11.07 -10.44 22.43
N ASP A 299 -10.13 -11.09 23.13
CA ASP A 299 -10.04 -12.54 23.23
C ASP A 299 -10.34 -13.23 21.88
N ASN A 300 -11.23 -14.21 21.84
CA ASN A 300 -11.63 -14.93 20.61
C ASN A 300 -12.36 -14.06 19.57
N LYS A 301 -12.85 -12.88 19.96
CA LYS A 301 -13.56 -11.94 19.08
C LYS A 301 -12.60 -11.13 18.18
N ILE A 302 -11.29 -11.16 18.43
CA ILE A 302 -10.30 -10.42 17.65
C ILE A 302 -10.35 -10.81 16.16
N HIS A 303 -10.68 -12.06 15.87
CA HIS A 303 -10.78 -12.61 14.52
C HIS A 303 -12.15 -12.39 13.86
N SER A 304 -12.92 -11.44 14.33
CA SER A 304 -14.22 -11.04 13.79
C SER A 304 -14.15 -9.69 13.06
N ILE A 305 -15.18 -9.38 12.26
CA ILE A 305 -15.36 -8.04 11.68
C ILE A 305 -15.38 -6.96 12.77
N TYR A 306 -16.07 -7.23 13.87
CA TYR A 306 -16.15 -6.29 15.00
C TYR A 306 -14.78 -6.05 15.63
N GLY A 307 -13.98 -7.11 15.83
CA GLY A 307 -12.60 -6.99 16.30
C GLY A 307 -11.75 -6.13 15.37
N SER A 308 -11.85 -6.38 14.08
CA SER A 308 -11.13 -5.58 13.06
C SER A 308 -11.58 -4.12 13.06
N MET A 309 -12.87 -3.84 13.23
CA MET A 309 -13.39 -2.46 13.37
C MET A 309 -12.86 -1.77 14.62
N ILE A 310 -12.82 -2.46 15.76
CA ILE A 310 -12.27 -1.93 17.00
C ILE A 310 -10.78 -1.60 16.84
N ILE A 311 -10.01 -2.51 16.24
CA ILE A 311 -8.58 -2.28 15.97
C ILE A 311 -8.40 -1.08 15.04
N TYR A 312 -9.21 -0.96 13.99
CA TYR A 312 -9.16 0.18 13.07
C TYR A 312 -9.43 1.50 13.78
N LEU A 313 -10.51 1.57 14.56
CA LEU A 313 -10.88 2.77 15.30
C LEU A 313 -9.86 3.13 16.39
N SER A 314 -9.34 2.13 17.12
CA SER A 314 -8.29 2.34 18.12
C SER A 314 -7.00 2.85 17.48
N SER A 315 -6.65 2.32 16.30
CA SER A 315 -5.51 2.80 15.51
C SER A 315 -5.71 4.25 15.07
N TYR A 316 -6.92 4.61 14.64
CA TYR A 316 -7.28 5.97 14.29
C TYR A 316 -7.15 6.92 15.49
N ILE A 317 -7.69 6.54 16.66
CA ILE A 317 -7.60 7.32 17.89
C ILE A 317 -6.14 7.53 18.30
N LEU A 318 -5.31 6.47 18.21
CA LEU A 318 -3.88 6.58 18.50
C LEU A 318 -3.19 7.57 17.55
N CYS A 319 -3.45 7.49 16.25
CA CYS A 319 -2.93 8.46 15.28
C CYS A 319 -3.41 9.89 15.58
N PHE A 320 -4.66 10.06 15.98
CA PHE A 320 -5.21 11.36 16.35
C PHE A 320 -4.52 11.95 17.59
N ILE A 321 -4.30 11.14 18.62
CA ILE A 321 -3.56 11.52 19.83
C ILE A 321 -2.12 11.91 19.48
N LEU A 322 -1.41 11.05 18.74
CA LEU A 322 -0.04 11.31 18.32
C LEU A 322 0.05 12.61 17.48
N ASN A 323 -0.95 12.90 16.66
CA ASN A 323 -0.97 14.14 15.89
C ASN A 323 -1.02 15.41 16.75
N LYS A 324 -1.58 15.36 17.95
CA LYS A 324 -1.54 16.50 18.89
C LYS A 324 -0.11 16.82 19.33
N PHE A 325 0.74 15.79 19.49
CA PHE A 325 2.10 15.95 19.97
C PHE A 325 3.12 16.23 18.84
N ILE A 326 2.98 15.54 17.71
CA ILE A 326 3.98 15.60 16.63
C ILE A 326 3.48 16.27 15.33
N GLY A 327 2.19 16.65 15.27
CA GLY A 327 1.57 17.15 14.05
C GLY A 327 2.20 18.43 13.47
N ASN A 328 2.84 19.23 14.30
CA ASN A 328 3.56 20.46 13.92
C ASN A 328 5.07 20.26 13.70
N THR A 329 5.56 19.05 13.87
CA THR A 329 6.97 18.70 13.71
C THR A 329 7.22 18.02 12.37
N ARG A 330 8.50 17.77 12.02
CA ARG A 330 8.88 16.94 10.87
C ARG A 330 8.39 15.49 11.01
N LEU A 331 8.15 15.05 12.25
CA LEU A 331 7.64 13.70 12.54
C LEU A 331 6.16 13.51 12.20
N ARG A 332 5.45 14.56 11.77
CA ARG A 332 4.05 14.44 11.28
C ARG A 332 3.86 13.36 10.20
N HIS A 333 4.91 13.04 9.45
CA HIS A 333 4.88 11.99 8.43
C HIS A 333 4.74 10.57 9.00
N LEU A 334 4.97 10.38 10.32
CA LEU A 334 4.74 9.10 11.00
C LEU A 334 3.27 8.69 11.02
N ILE A 335 2.37 9.66 10.90
CA ILE A 335 0.93 9.45 11.09
C ILE A 335 0.08 10.02 9.94
N LYS A 336 0.64 10.85 9.07
CA LYS A 336 -0.01 11.46 7.90
C LYS A 336 0.65 10.93 6.63
#